data_d77c00d37ed63769167865432e4fbfa5
#
_entry.id   d77c00d37ed63769167865432e4fbfa5
#
_cell.length_a   1.000
_cell.length_b   1.000
_cell.length_c   1.000
_cell.angle_alpha   90.00
_cell.angle_beta   90.00
_cell.angle_gamma   90.00
#
_symmetry.space_group_name_H-M   'P 1'
#
loop_
_entity.id
_entity.type
_entity.pdbx_description
1 polymer ?
#
loop_
_entity_poly.entity_id
_entity_poly.type
_entity_poly.pdbx_seq_one_letter_code
_entity_poly.pdbx_strand_id
1 'polypeptide(L)'
;MEASETERSAWASDSFARRSEDINVSFQRHVSRPLRVAARVVYRKQSESFMAERSEALPENSSNAGNVLTTKVDPTSAGFEANMRFLADLMSQVRNEGEKICEGGGIKAIENQHAKGRLTARERIHLLVDPKTFFELGIYAAHGMYEEWGGAPSAGVITGLARIHTRMVMIIANDATVKAGAFFPMTAKKVIRAQNIAIENHIPTIYLVDSAGVFLPLQEDVFPDTDDFGRVFRNNAVMSALGIPQTAAIMGMCVAGGGYLPVMCDHVLMTDGSGLFLAGPALVQAAIGQKVSAEELGGAAMHSAISGTVDFREPDDEACLARIRSIVEKWGYRRQSPWDRKKPVEPTLAAEEIYGIYDSSPARPYDMKEILARVLDGSRFDEYKPEYGKTLICGYGRIGGFAVGIVANQKLHAHQTDPEGHKRIEFGGVIYTESAEKAARFIMDCNQNLIPLIFFHDVNGFMVGRDAEWSGIIKAGAKMVNAVSNSVVPKITVIVGGSFGAGHYAMCGKAFDPRFVFAWPTARYAVMSGDSAAGTLVEIKVKQLERGGKKLSPEEKKDLYESVKRTYDEQTGPRYGAARLWIDKIIDPIETRDAISQALEAAALNPDVAEFGVGVLQT
;
A
#
# COMPACT_ATOMS: atom_id res chain seq x y z
N MET A 1 -37.50 52.22 -19.25
CA MET A 1 -36.53 52.78 -20.22
C MET A 1 -35.31 51.89 -20.14
N GLU A 2 -35.34 50.94 -21.06
CA GLU A 2 -34.29 49.88 -21.26
C GLU A 2 -33.06 50.51 -21.95
N ALA A 3 -31.89 50.17 -21.51
CA ALA A 3 -30.67 50.23 -22.34
C ALA A 3 -29.74 49.08 -21.91
N SER A 4 -29.53 48.23 -22.83
CA SER A 4 -28.93 46.93 -22.94
C SER A 4 -27.54 46.73 -22.33
N GLU A 5 -27.40 45.54 -21.69
CA GLU A 5 -26.19 44.90 -21.17
C GLU A 5 -25.30 44.26 -22.27
N THR A 6 -24.89 44.97 -23.30
CA THR A 6 -24.10 44.34 -24.38
C THR A 6 -22.77 45.03 -24.69
N GLU A 7 -22.31 45.99 -23.87
CA GLU A 7 -21.04 46.68 -24.15
C GLU A 7 -19.94 46.63 -23.04
N ARG A 8 -19.98 45.67 -22.14
CA ARG A 8 -18.93 45.51 -21.09
C ARG A 8 -18.08 44.24 -21.12
N SER A 9 -18.15 43.42 -22.17
CA SER A 9 -17.36 42.18 -22.25
C SER A 9 -16.20 42.20 -23.27
N ALA A 10 -15.89 43.32 -23.90
CA ALA A 10 -14.90 43.38 -24.97
C ALA A 10 -13.53 44.02 -24.59
N TRP A 11 -13.31 44.44 -23.35
CA TRP A 11 -12.08 45.16 -22.95
C TRP A 11 -11.19 44.45 -21.93
N ALA A 12 -11.43 43.18 -21.59
CA ALA A 12 -10.63 42.44 -20.63
C ALA A 12 -9.78 41.29 -21.22
N SER A 13 -9.91 40.95 -22.51
CA SER A 13 -9.21 39.82 -23.10
C SER A 13 -7.93 40.13 -23.92
N ASP A 14 -7.67 41.41 -24.22
CA ASP A 14 -6.57 41.76 -25.12
C ASP A 14 -5.30 42.32 -24.45
N SER A 15 -5.30 42.51 -23.11
CA SER A 15 -4.13 43.00 -22.37
C SER A 15 -3.30 41.93 -21.66
N PHE A 16 -3.78 40.67 -21.61
CA PHE A 16 -3.05 39.57 -20.94
C PHE A 16 -2.28 38.67 -21.94
N ALA A 17 -2.64 38.69 -23.23
CA ALA A 17 -1.97 37.88 -24.25
C ALA A 17 -0.69 38.49 -24.79
N ARG A 18 -0.45 39.78 -24.60
CA ARG A 18 0.76 40.48 -25.14
C ARG A 18 1.91 40.64 -24.16
N ARG A 19 1.78 40.19 -22.91
CA ARG A 19 2.88 40.25 -21.92
C ARG A 19 3.58 38.90 -21.67
N SER A 20 3.11 37.80 -22.23
CA SER A 20 3.74 36.47 -22.09
C SER A 20 4.67 36.11 -23.23
N GLU A 21 4.65 36.82 -24.37
CA GLU A 21 5.52 36.53 -25.50
C GLU A 21 6.86 37.30 -25.45
N ASP A 22 6.93 38.44 -24.77
CA ASP A 22 8.17 39.27 -24.73
C ASP A 22 9.19 38.84 -23.65
N ILE A 23 8.85 37.94 -22.72
CA ILE A 23 9.80 37.44 -21.72
C ILE A 23 10.52 36.15 -22.16
N ASN A 24 10.02 35.46 -23.19
CA ASN A 24 10.60 34.18 -23.65
C ASN A 24 11.59 34.34 -24.85
N VAL A 25 11.76 35.54 -25.40
CA VAL A 25 12.64 35.78 -26.55
C VAL A 25 14.01 36.33 -26.14
N SER A 26 14.17 36.82 -24.90
CA SER A 26 15.44 37.47 -24.47
C SER A 26 16.48 36.49 -23.86
N PHE A 27 16.14 35.23 -23.57
CA PHE A 27 17.09 34.28 -22.96
C PHE A 27 17.63 33.17 -23.89
N GLN A 28 17.26 33.18 -25.19
CA GLN A 28 17.70 32.16 -26.14
C GLN A 28 18.76 32.60 -27.19
N ARG A 29 19.33 33.78 -27.06
CA ARG A 29 20.31 34.25 -28.06
C ARG A 29 21.66 34.60 -27.45
N HIS A 30 22.35 33.73 -26.73
CA HIS A 30 23.81 33.84 -26.54
C HIS A 30 24.44 32.61 -25.91
N VAL A 31 24.25 31.42 -26.49
CA VAL A 31 25.23 30.31 -26.34
C VAL A 31 25.25 29.53 -27.66
N SER A 32 26.34 29.69 -28.40
CA SER A 32 26.58 29.06 -29.70
C SER A 32 26.60 27.53 -29.62
N ARG A 33 25.86 26.85 -30.51
CA ARG A 33 25.74 25.40 -30.66
C ARG A 33 27.03 24.57 -30.63
N PRO A 34 28.24 25.08 -30.97
CA PRO A 34 29.47 24.27 -30.97
C PRO A 34 29.98 23.89 -29.57
N LEU A 35 29.73 24.69 -28.55
CA LEU A 35 30.23 24.40 -27.18
C LEU A 35 29.48 23.28 -26.42
N ARG A 36 28.22 23.04 -26.77
CA ARG A 36 27.45 21.94 -26.15
C ARG A 36 27.80 20.55 -26.67
N VAL A 37 28.26 20.45 -27.93
CA VAL A 37 28.68 19.17 -28.51
C VAL A 37 30.10 18.82 -28.05
N ALA A 38 30.98 19.80 -27.93
CA ALA A 38 32.34 19.59 -27.44
C ALA A 38 32.37 19.18 -25.96
N ALA A 39 31.56 19.82 -25.12
CA ALA A 39 31.46 19.44 -23.68
C ALA A 39 30.90 18.03 -23.48
N ARG A 40 29.90 17.60 -24.28
CA ARG A 40 29.37 16.23 -24.24
C ARG A 40 30.36 15.17 -24.74
N VAL A 41 31.16 15.49 -25.75
CA VAL A 41 32.14 14.53 -26.29
C VAL A 41 33.35 14.40 -25.37
N VAL A 42 33.79 15.46 -24.69
CA VAL A 42 34.88 15.43 -23.73
C VAL A 42 34.46 14.70 -22.44
N TYR A 43 33.25 14.96 -21.97
CA TYR A 43 32.72 14.25 -20.77
C TYR A 43 32.50 12.76 -21.04
N ARG A 44 32.04 12.39 -22.24
CA ARG A 44 31.86 11.00 -22.64
C ARG A 44 33.20 10.26 -22.81
N LYS A 45 34.21 10.91 -23.42
CA LYS A 45 35.54 10.30 -23.53
C LYS A 45 36.29 10.19 -22.20
N GLN A 46 36.12 11.14 -21.28
CA GLN A 46 36.68 11.05 -19.94
C GLN A 46 35.97 9.99 -19.08
N SER A 47 34.65 9.83 -19.22
CA SER A 47 33.92 8.76 -18.49
C SER A 47 34.25 7.38 -19.07
N GLU A 48 34.40 7.23 -20.37
CA GLU A 48 34.80 5.96 -20.99
C GLU A 48 36.25 5.56 -20.67
N SER A 49 37.19 6.52 -20.59
CA SER A 49 38.56 6.29 -20.11
C SER A 49 38.62 5.98 -18.63
N PHE A 50 37.84 6.66 -17.79
CA PHE A 50 37.78 6.41 -16.36
C PHE A 50 37.10 5.06 -16.00
N MET A 51 36.20 4.59 -16.88
CA MET A 51 35.56 3.28 -16.75
C MET A 51 36.43 2.14 -17.29
N ALA A 52 37.28 2.41 -18.28
CA ALA A 52 38.21 1.41 -18.84
C ALA A 52 39.41 1.11 -17.90
N GLU A 53 39.90 2.10 -17.16
CA GLU A 53 40.97 1.89 -16.16
C GLU A 53 40.52 1.25 -14.85
N ARG A 54 39.21 1.14 -14.58
CA ARG A 54 38.68 0.43 -13.42
C ARG A 54 38.25 -1.01 -13.70
N SER A 55 38.49 -1.55 -14.87
CA SER A 55 38.18 -2.95 -15.19
C SER A 55 39.31 -3.92 -14.82
N GLU A 56 40.35 -3.49 -14.13
CA GLU A 56 41.21 -4.42 -13.40
C GLU A 56 40.48 -4.86 -12.14
N ALA A 57 39.99 -6.08 -12.19
CA ALA A 57 39.19 -6.73 -11.19
C ALA A 57 39.76 -6.60 -9.79
N LEU A 58 39.11 -5.84 -8.93
CA LEU A 58 39.22 -6.08 -7.51
C LEU A 58 38.83 -7.56 -7.28
N PRO A 59 39.57 -8.34 -6.50
CA PRO A 59 39.27 -9.74 -6.28
C PRO A 59 37.83 -9.86 -5.75
N GLU A 60 37.05 -10.77 -6.34
CA GLU A 60 35.63 -11.03 -5.99
C GLU A 60 35.35 -11.28 -4.51
N ASN A 61 36.41 -11.45 -3.69
CA ASN A 61 36.33 -11.68 -2.26
C ASN A 61 36.25 -10.42 -1.37
N SER A 62 36.33 -9.19 -1.92
CA SER A 62 36.24 -7.96 -1.10
C SER A 62 34.89 -7.26 -1.16
N SER A 63 33.89 -7.75 -1.91
CA SER A 63 32.60 -7.08 -2.11
C SER A 63 31.50 -7.50 -1.12
N ASN A 64 31.82 -8.22 -0.06
CA ASN A 64 30.89 -8.60 1.01
C ASN A 64 31.11 -7.74 2.28
N ALA A 65 31.25 -6.44 2.13
CA ALA A 65 31.18 -5.51 3.24
C ALA A 65 29.73 -5.50 3.76
N GLY A 66 29.58 -5.58 5.03
CA GLY A 66 28.35 -5.69 5.80
C GLY A 66 28.60 -6.70 6.91
N ASN A 67 28.45 -6.27 8.16
CA ASN A 67 28.58 -7.19 9.29
C ASN A 67 27.42 -8.20 9.20
N VAL A 68 27.77 -9.49 9.22
CA VAL A 68 26.77 -10.56 9.35
C VAL A 68 26.16 -10.45 10.74
N LEU A 69 24.85 -10.26 10.80
CA LEU A 69 24.11 -10.25 12.05
C LEU A 69 24.15 -11.65 12.67
N THR A 70 24.52 -11.70 13.95
CA THR A 70 24.55 -12.93 14.76
C THR A 70 23.31 -12.99 15.63
N THR A 71 22.85 -14.20 15.98
CA THR A 71 21.70 -14.39 16.86
C THR A 71 22.13 -14.62 18.31
N LYS A 72 21.33 -14.09 19.23
CA LYS A 72 21.37 -14.40 20.67
C LYS A 72 20.14 -15.21 21.10
N VAL A 73 19.27 -15.53 20.15
CA VAL A 73 18.08 -16.32 20.40
C VAL A 73 18.48 -17.75 20.73
N ASP A 74 17.93 -18.27 21.83
CA ASP A 74 18.05 -19.69 22.20
C ASP A 74 16.74 -20.40 21.84
N PRO A 75 16.73 -21.20 20.73
CA PRO A 75 15.53 -21.93 20.28
C PRO A 75 15.08 -23.00 21.27
N THR A 76 15.89 -23.38 22.25
CA THR A 76 15.57 -24.40 23.26
C THR A 76 14.96 -23.82 24.53
N SER A 77 14.89 -22.49 24.64
CA SER A 77 14.33 -21.82 25.82
C SER A 77 12.80 -21.94 25.88
N ALA A 78 12.27 -22.12 27.08
CA ALA A 78 10.83 -22.18 27.31
C ALA A 78 10.09 -20.88 26.84
N GLY A 79 10.77 -19.74 26.89
CA GLY A 79 10.26 -18.47 26.37
C GLY A 79 10.07 -18.50 24.87
N PHE A 80 11.09 -18.99 24.14
CA PHE A 80 11.02 -19.15 22.69
C PHE A 80 9.87 -20.08 22.26
N GLU A 81 9.73 -21.24 22.91
CA GLU A 81 8.62 -22.16 22.61
C GLU A 81 7.24 -21.54 22.90
N ALA A 82 7.11 -20.77 23.98
CA ALA A 82 5.86 -20.08 24.32
C ALA A 82 5.49 -19.04 23.26
N ASN A 83 6.47 -18.26 22.79
CA ASN A 83 6.29 -17.27 21.73
C ASN A 83 5.91 -17.92 20.39
N MET A 84 6.59 -19.02 20.04
CA MET A 84 6.25 -19.79 18.83
C MET A 84 4.79 -20.26 18.83
N ARG A 85 4.33 -20.82 19.95
CA ARG A 85 2.92 -21.26 20.08
C ARG A 85 1.96 -20.07 19.93
N PHE A 86 2.24 -18.97 20.64
CA PHE A 86 1.41 -17.76 20.59
C PHE A 86 1.25 -17.22 19.16
N LEU A 87 2.34 -17.05 18.41
CA LEU A 87 2.26 -16.55 17.04
C LEU A 87 1.64 -17.56 16.07
N ALA A 88 1.93 -18.85 16.25
CA ALA A 88 1.30 -19.91 15.45
C ALA A 88 -0.22 -19.93 15.63
N ASP A 89 -0.70 -19.80 16.88
CA ASP A 89 -2.12 -19.73 17.18
C ASP A 89 -2.79 -18.48 16.57
N LEU A 90 -2.14 -17.31 16.65
CA LEU A 90 -2.63 -16.09 16.00
C LEU A 90 -2.71 -16.23 14.48
N MET A 91 -1.68 -16.81 13.87
CA MET A 91 -1.68 -17.04 12.42
C MET A 91 -2.70 -18.07 11.98
N SER A 92 -2.89 -19.13 12.77
CA SER A 92 -3.97 -20.10 12.50
C SER A 92 -5.35 -19.43 12.49
N GLN A 93 -5.61 -18.54 13.46
CA GLN A 93 -6.86 -17.76 13.48
C GLN A 93 -7.00 -16.88 12.23
N VAL A 94 -5.95 -16.14 11.86
CA VAL A 94 -5.95 -15.29 10.66
C VAL A 94 -6.20 -16.11 9.40
N ARG A 95 -5.55 -17.28 9.26
CA ARG A 95 -5.75 -18.15 8.10
C ARG A 95 -7.17 -18.71 8.03
N ASN A 96 -7.69 -19.24 9.13
CA ASN A 96 -9.04 -19.79 9.19
C ASN A 96 -10.13 -18.74 8.90
N GLU A 97 -9.95 -17.52 9.39
CA GLU A 97 -10.84 -16.39 9.05
C GLU A 97 -10.71 -16.01 7.56
N GLY A 98 -9.48 -15.95 7.05
CA GLY A 98 -9.22 -15.68 5.63
C GLY A 98 -9.87 -16.71 4.71
N GLU A 99 -9.80 -18.01 5.05
CA GLU A 99 -10.47 -19.09 4.32
C GLU A 99 -11.99 -18.88 4.27
N LYS A 100 -12.61 -18.53 5.40
CA LYS A 100 -14.05 -18.21 5.45
C LYS A 100 -14.42 -17.01 4.58
N ILE A 101 -13.59 -15.96 4.60
CA ILE A 101 -13.79 -14.80 3.73
C ILE A 101 -13.70 -15.21 2.25
N CYS A 102 -12.83 -16.16 1.91
CA CYS A 102 -12.68 -16.68 0.55
C CYS A 102 -13.90 -17.45 0.04
N GLU A 103 -14.80 -17.92 0.91
CA GLU A 103 -16.07 -18.54 0.51
C GLU A 103 -17.04 -17.51 -0.15
N GLY A 104 -16.73 -16.21 -0.08
CA GLY A 104 -17.52 -15.14 -0.70
C GLY A 104 -18.96 -15.14 -0.24
N GLY A 105 -19.92 -15.23 -1.17
CA GLY A 105 -21.36 -15.34 -0.89
C GLY A 105 -21.82 -16.72 -0.39
N GLY A 106 -20.89 -17.66 -0.19
CA GLY A 106 -21.14 -19.01 0.31
C GLY A 106 -21.54 -20.01 -0.80
N ILE A 107 -21.60 -21.28 -0.42
CA ILE A 107 -21.78 -22.43 -1.33
C ILE A 107 -22.95 -22.24 -2.30
N LYS A 108 -24.12 -21.83 -1.79
CA LYS A 108 -25.32 -21.63 -2.62
C LYS A 108 -25.13 -20.55 -3.70
N ALA A 109 -24.38 -19.49 -3.40
CA ALA A 109 -24.11 -18.44 -4.38
C ALA A 109 -23.09 -18.92 -5.44
N ILE A 110 -22.13 -19.75 -5.05
CA ILE A 110 -21.18 -20.41 -5.95
C ILE A 110 -21.92 -21.35 -6.90
N GLU A 111 -22.77 -22.24 -6.37
CA GLU A 111 -23.60 -23.15 -7.16
C GLU A 111 -24.49 -22.39 -8.17
N ASN A 112 -25.03 -21.25 -7.78
CA ASN A 112 -25.81 -20.38 -8.66
C ASN A 112 -24.98 -19.78 -9.80
N GLN A 113 -23.70 -19.52 -9.61
CA GLN A 113 -22.81 -19.08 -10.70
C GLN A 113 -22.52 -20.23 -11.66
N HIS A 114 -22.18 -21.39 -11.14
CA HIS A 114 -21.94 -22.59 -11.95
C HIS A 114 -23.19 -23.01 -12.76
N ALA A 115 -24.39 -22.90 -12.17
CA ALA A 115 -25.64 -23.16 -12.88
C ALA A 115 -25.91 -22.24 -14.07
N LYS A 116 -25.27 -21.06 -14.11
CA LYS A 116 -25.30 -20.13 -15.26
C LYS A 116 -24.18 -20.42 -16.28
N GLY A 117 -23.37 -21.47 -16.07
CA GLY A 117 -22.18 -21.76 -16.89
C GLY A 117 -21.04 -20.77 -16.68
N ARG A 118 -20.95 -20.12 -15.52
CA ARG A 118 -19.91 -19.12 -15.20
C ARG A 118 -19.02 -19.58 -14.06
N LEU A 119 -17.76 -19.23 -14.14
CA LEU A 119 -16.81 -19.41 -13.06
C LEU A 119 -16.99 -18.33 -11.98
N THR A 120 -16.59 -18.65 -10.74
CA THR A 120 -16.42 -17.66 -9.70
C THR A 120 -15.21 -16.77 -9.97
N ALA A 121 -15.14 -15.59 -9.32
CA ALA A 121 -14.00 -14.70 -9.46
C ALA A 121 -12.66 -15.38 -9.07
N ARG A 122 -12.65 -16.24 -8.04
CA ARG A 122 -11.45 -16.96 -7.61
C ARG A 122 -11.02 -18.03 -8.61
N GLU A 123 -11.95 -18.74 -9.21
CA GLU A 123 -11.67 -19.72 -10.27
C GLU A 123 -11.12 -19.02 -11.52
N ARG A 124 -11.72 -17.90 -11.93
CA ARG A 124 -11.22 -17.06 -13.03
C ARG A 124 -9.78 -16.62 -12.79
N ILE A 125 -9.46 -16.13 -11.58
CA ILE A 125 -8.10 -15.72 -11.21
C ILE A 125 -7.16 -16.93 -11.28
N HIS A 126 -7.56 -18.07 -10.71
CA HIS A 126 -6.73 -19.29 -10.69
C HIS A 126 -6.34 -19.77 -12.11
N LEU A 127 -7.27 -19.69 -13.06
CA LEU A 127 -7.01 -20.06 -14.47
C LEU A 127 -6.20 -19.00 -15.22
N LEU A 128 -6.36 -17.73 -14.86
CA LEU A 128 -5.71 -16.61 -15.54
C LEU A 128 -4.23 -16.50 -15.23
N VAL A 129 -3.84 -16.67 -13.96
CA VAL A 129 -2.49 -16.34 -13.49
C VAL A 129 -1.55 -17.54 -13.52
N ASP A 130 -0.26 -17.28 -13.50
CA ASP A 130 0.74 -18.34 -13.37
C ASP A 130 0.62 -19.00 -11.97
N PRO A 131 0.78 -20.33 -11.87
CA PRO A 131 0.56 -21.03 -10.61
C PRO A 131 1.36 -20.47 -9.44
N LYS A 132 0.70 -20.33 -8.27
CA LYS A 132 1.28 -19.84 -7.01
C LYS A 132 1.83 -18.40 -7.04
N THR A 133 1.42 -17.59 -8.01
CA THR A 133 1.89 -16.21 -8.11
C THR A 133 0.90 -15.16 -7.60
N PHE A 134 -0.32 -15.56 -7.25
CA PHE A 134 -1.33 -14.62 -6.78
C PHE A 134 -1.08 -14.20 -5.31
N PHE A 135 -0.75 -12.94 -5.14
CA PHE A 135 -0.55 -12.30 -3.84
C PHE A 135 -1.74 -11.37 -3.55
N GLU A 136 -2.76 -11.92 -2.90
CA GLU A 136 -4.01 -11.21 -2.62
C GLU A 136 -3.79 -10.06 -1.63
N LEU A 137 -4.34 -8.88 -1.97
CA LEU A 137 -4.35 -7.66 -1.17
C LEU A 137 -5.77 -7.37 -0.68
N GLY A 138 -5.90 -6.90 0.56
CA GLY A 138 -7.18 -6.48 1.12
C GLY A 138 -8.20 -7.60 1.32
N ILE A 139 -7.78 -8.83 1.60
CA ILE A 139 -8.69 -9.96 1.84
C ILE A 139 -9.70 -9.67 2.95
N TYR A 140 -9.29 -8.97 4.01
CA TYR A 140 -10.12 -8.59 5.15
C TYR A 140 -10.98 -7.33 4.89
N ALA A 141 -10.91 -6.69 3.73
CA ALA A 141 -11.71 -5.50 3.46
C ALA A 141 -13.19 -5.74 3.73
N ALA A 142 -13.83 -4.83 4.44
CA ALA A 142 -15.21 -4.90 4.94
C ALA A 142 -15.52 -6.03 5.94
N HIS A 143 -14.52 -6.71 6.51
CA HIS A 143 -14.75 -7.75 7.53
C HIS A 143 -15.46 -7.17 8.76
N GLY A 144 -16.60 -7.78 9.16
CA GLY A 144 -17.44 -7.29 10.25
C GLY A 144 -18.16 -5.96 9.94
N MET A 145 -18.29 -5.60 8.66
CA MET A 145 -19.04 -4.41 8.20
C MET A 145 -20.25 -4.85 7.36
N TYR A 146 -21.29 -4.02 7.33
CA TYR A 146 -22.51 -4.24 6.53
C TYR A 146 -23.30 -5.50 6.93
N GLU A 147 -23.24 -5.89 8.20
CA GLU A 147 -23.93 -7.08 8.72
C GLU A 147 -25.45 -6.99 8.56
N GLU A 148 -26.03 -5.81 8.67
CA GLU A 148 -27.44 -5.50 8.40
C GLU A 148 -27.87 -5.86 6.97
N TRP A 149 -26.90 -5.91 6.05
CA TRP A 149 -27.10 -6.30 4.64
C TRP A 149 -26.61 -7.73 4.35
N GLY A 150 -26.18 -8.48 5.40
CA GLY A 150 -25.62 -9.83 5.31
C GLY A 150 -24.14 -9.84 4.94
N GLY A 151 -23.43 -8.75 5.23
CA GLY A 151 -21.98 -8.61 5.04
C GLY A 151 -21.53 -8.42 3.59
N ALA A 152 -20.25 -8.07 3.44
CA ALA A 152 -19.59 -7.95 2.14
C ALA A 152 -18.17 -8.57 2.21
N PRO A 153 -18.03 -9.90 2.24
CA PRO A 153 -16.73 -10.58 2.30
C PRO A 153 -15.76 -10.05 1.25
N SER A 154 -14.52 -9.73 1.67
CA SER A 154 -13.48 -9.13 0.82
C SER A 154 -13.96 -7.87 0.07
N ALA A 155 -14.96 -7.15 0.63
CA ALA A 155 -15.65 -6.02 0.00
C ALA A 155 -16.29 -6.35 -1.37
N GLY A 156 -16.65 -7.60 -1.65
CA GLY A 156 -17.23 -8.05 -2.93
C GLY A 156 -16.32 -7.90 -4.15
N VAL A 157 -15.01 -7.70 -3.94
CA VAL A 157 -14.01 -7.59 -5.01
C VAL A 157 -12.68 -8.18 -4.57
N ILE A 158 -12.06 -8.97 -5.42
CA ILE A 158 -10.76 -9.60 -5.16
C ILE A 158 -9.69 -8.78 -5.86
N THR A 159 -8.65 -8.37 -5.13
CA THR A 159 -7.53 -7.59 -5.67
C THR A 159 -6.20 -8.21 -5.27
N GLY A 160 -5.18 -8.10 -6.12
CA GLY A 160 -3.85 -8.62 -5.80
C GLY A 160 -2.86 -8.52 -6.93
N LEU A 161 -1.60 -8.74 -6.59
CA LEU A 161 -0.52 -8.90 -7.56
C LEU A 161 -0.47 -10.33 -8.05
N ALA A 162 -0.19 -10.51 -9.33
CA ALA A 162 -0.01 -11.84 -9.92
C ALA A 162 1.00 -11.80 -11.07
N ARG A 163 1.32 -12.97 -11.62
CA ARG A 163 2.09 -13.05 -12.86
C ARG A 163 1.28 -13.77 -13.94
N ILE A 164 1.42 -13.27 -15.16
CA ILE A 164 0.93 -13.90 -16.37
C ILE A 164 2.11 -13.94 -17.35
N HIS A 165 2.54 -15.12 -17.76
CA HIS A 165 3.78 -15.31 -18.53
C HIS A 165 4.98 -14.59 -17.87
N THR A 166 5.12 -14.77 -16.54
CA THR A 166 6.14 -14.13 -15.68
C THR A 166 6.01 -12.61 -15.52
N ARG A 167 5.14 -11.94 -16.26
CA ARG A 167 4.91 -10.50 -16.18
C ARG A 167 3.99 -10.16 -15.02
N MET A 168 4.40 -9.25 -14.17
CA MET A 168 3.57 -8.81 -13.05
C MET A 168 2.38 -8.00 -13.53
N VAL A 169 1.21 -8.29 -12.97
CA VAL A 169 -0.05 -7.61 -13.23
C VAL A 169 -0.80 -7.36 -11.91
N MET A 170 -1.61 -6.31 -11.89
CA MET A 170 -2.64 -6.11 -10.86
C MET A 170 -3.93 -6.78 -11.34
N ILE A 171 -4.53 -7.61 -10.50
CA ILE A 171 -5.84 -8.21 -10.74
C ILE A 171 -6.89 -7.47 -9.91
N ILE A 172 -8.02 -7.14 -10.53
CA ILE A 172 -9.21 -6.56 -9.90
C ILE A 172 -10.42 -7.35 -10.43
N ALA A 173 -11.03 -8.19 -9.60
CA ALA A 173 -12.10 -9.09 -10.01
C ALA A 173 -13.33 -8.92 -9.12
N ASN A 174 -14.48 -8.54 -9.68
CA ASN A 174 -15.74 -8.49 -8.95
C ASN A 174 -16.16 -9.92 -8.54
N ASP A 175 -16.57 -10.08 -7.29
CA ASP A 175 -17.13 -11.33 -6.80
C ASP A 175 -18.66 -11.31 -6.91
N ALA A 176 -19.17 -11.85 -8.00
CA ALA A 176 -20.63 -11.91 -8.24
C ALA A 176 -21.38 -12.77 -7.23
N THR A 177 -20.68 -13.61 -6.43
CA THR A 177 -21.30 -14.36 -5.33
C THR A 177 -21.69 -13.45 -4.18
N VAL A 178 -21.02 -12.30 -4.03
CA VAL A 178 -21.29 -11.29 -3.00
C VAL A 178 -22.18 -10.21 -3.56
N LYS A 179 -23.48 -10.26 -3.24
CA LYS A 179 -24.49 -9.25 -3.69
C LYS A 179 -24.42 -8.93 -5.19
N ALA A 180 -24.25 -9.96 -6.03
CA ALA A 180 -24.08 -9.83 -7.48
C ALA A 180 -22.95 -8.86 -7.90
N GLY A 181 -21.87 -8.80 -7.14
CA GLY A 181 -20.74 -7.92 -7.41
C GLY A 181 -21.02 -6.43 -7.23
N ALA A 182 -22.02 -6.07 -6.43
CA ALA A 182 -22.39 -4.67 -6.20
C ALA A 182 -21.29 -3.92 -5.44
N PHE A 183 -21.13 -2.63 -5.75
CA PHE A 183 -20.16 -1.75 -5.12
C PHE A 183 -20.71 -1.17 -3.81
N PHE A 184 -20.19 -1.64 -2.70
CA PHE A 184 -20.28 -1.01 -1.38
C PHE A 184 -19.25 0.11 -1.24
N PRO A 185 -19.33 0.98 -0.22
CA PRO A 185 -18.29 1.99 0.04
C PRO A 185 -16.88 1.38 0.12
N MET A 186 -16.73 0.26 0.81
CA MET A 186 -15.44 -0.44 0.90
C MET A 186 -15.01 -1.11 -0.42
N THR A 187 -15.94 -1.46 -1.32
CA THR A 187 -15.59 -1.96 -2.66
C THR A 187 -14.91 -0.86 -3.48
N ALA A 188 -15.50 0.34 -3.50
CA ALA A 188 -14.91 1.49 -4.19
C ALA A 188 -13.51 1.80 -3.64
N LYS A 189 -13.38 1.91 -2.32
CA LYS A 189 -12.10 2.15 -1.65
C LYS A 189 -11.04 1.09 -1.96
N LYS A 190 -11.43 -0.19 -2.05
CA LYS A 190 -10.51 -1.30 -2.37
C LYS A 190 -10.04 -1.24 -3.83
N VAL A 191 -10.95 -0.99 -4.77
CA VAL A 191 -10.60 -0.83 -6.19
C VAL A 191 -9.69 0.38 -6.37
N ILE A 192 -10.00 1.53 -5.77
CA ILE A 192 -9.15 2.73 -5.82
C ILE A 192 -7.76 2.44 -5.23
N ARG A 193 -7.67 1.71 -4.11
CA ARG A 193 -6.35 1.35 -3.54
C ARG A 193 -5.56 0.47 -4.51
N ALA A 194 -6.17 -0.53 -5.14
CA ALA A 194 -5.50 -1.37 -6.13
C ALA A 194 -5.05 -0.55 -7.35
N GLN A 195 -5.89 0.36 -7.85
CA GLN A 195 -5.52 1.27 -8.93
C GLN A 195 -4.37 2.22 -8.53
N ASN A 196 -4.39 2.78 -7.31
CA ASN A 196 -3.32 3.64 -6.83
C ASN A 196 -1.99 2.87 -6.74
N ILE A 197 -2.00 1.64 -6.24
CA ILE A 197 -0.81 0.76 -6.26
C ILE A 197 -0.35 0.54 -7.72
N ALA A 198 -1.27 0.30 -8.65
CA ALA A 198 -0.93 0.10 -10.05
C ALA A 198 -0.35 1.39 -10.69
N ILE A 199 -0.92 2.55 -10.40
CA ILE A 199 -0.43 3.86 -10.88
C ILE A 199 0.99 4.13 -10.34
N GLU A 200 1.17 4.04 -9.04
CA GLU A 200 2.44 4.36 -8.37
C GLU A 200 3.59 3.44 -8.81
N ASN A 201 3.28 2.20 -9.17
CA ASN A 201 4.26 1.20 -9.55
C ASN A 201 4.23 0.87 -11.05
N HIS A 202 3.43 1.54 -11.88
CA HIS A 202 3.23 1.29 -13.31
C HIS A 202 2.88 -0.18 -13.63
N ILE A 203 2.02 -0.80 -12.82
CA ILE A 203 1.63 -2.20 -12.96
C ILE A 203 0.47 -2.33 -13.95
N PRO A 204 0.60 -3.07 -15.06
CA PRO A 204 -0.51 -3.39 -15.94
C PRO A 204 -1.66 -4.02 -15.16
N THR A 205 -2.90 -3.64 -15.47
CA THR A 205 -4.07 -4.03 -14.68
C THR A 205 -5.07 -4.84 -15.51
N ILE A 206 -5.54 -5.93 -14.93
CA ILE A 206 -6.59 -6.79 -15.51
C ILE A 206 -7.83 -6.69 -14.64
N TYR A 207 -8.96 -6.31 -15.26
CA TYR A 207 -10.27 -6.26 -14.63
C TYR A 207 -11.11 -7.45 -15.10
N LEU A 208 -11.62 -8.26 -14.16
CA LEU A 208 -12.62 -9.31 -14.41
C LEU A 208 -13.94 -8.79 -13.87
N VAL A 209 -14.81 -8.35 -14.78
CA VAL A 209 -15.99 -7.56 -14.45
C VAL A 209 -17.25 -8.43 -14.43
N ASP A 210 -17.93 -8.46 -13.28
CA ASP A 210 -19.21 -9.10 -13.08
C ASP A 210 -19.94 -8.35 -11.94
N SER A 211 -20.59 -7.21 -12.24
CA SER A 211 -21.06 -6.26 -11.24
C SER A 211 -22.43 -5.69 -11.56
N ALA A 212 -23.31 -5.72 -10.57
CA ALA A 212 -24.62 -5.08 -10.61
C ALA A 212 -24.58 -3.53 -10.50
N GLY A 213 -23.38 -2.92 -10.41
CA GLY A 213 -23.22 -1.48 -10.19
C GLY A 213 -23.20 -1.11 -8.71
N VAL A 214 -23.59 0.12 -8.38
CA VAL A 214 -23.59 0.64 -6.99
C VAL A 214 -24.63 -0.08 -6.13
N PHE A 215 -24.29 -0.41 -4.88
CA PHE A 215 -25.23 -0.90 -3.89
C PHE A 215 -26.15 0.25 -3.43
N LEU A 216 -27.29 0.37 -4.07
CA LEU A 216 -28.20 1.53 -3.94
C LEU A 216 -28.59 1.90 -2.50
N PRO A 217 -28.76 0.96 -1.54
CA PRO A 217 -29.05 1.31 -0.16
C PRO A 217 -28.00 2.17 0.55
N LEU A 218 -26.76 2.20 0.03
CA LEU A 218 -25.63 2.98 0.56
C LEU A 218 -25.07 3.95 -0.48
N GLN A 219 -25.91 4.44 -1.38
CA GLN A 219 -25.47 5.26 -2.51
C GLN A 219 -24.82 6.59 -2.10
N GLU A 220 -25.21 7.17 -0.97
CA GLU A 220 -24.63 8.41 -0.44
C GLU A 220 -23.17 8.29 -0.05
N ASP A 221 -22.73 7.09 0.35
CA ASP A 221 -21.36 6.80 0.77
C ASP A 221 -20.47 6.25 -0.36
N VAL A 222 -20.96 6.26 -1.62
CA VAL A 222 -20.24 5.66 -2.78
C VAL A 222 -20.10 6.63 -3.94
N PHE A 223 -20.88 7.71 -4.00
CA PHE A 223 -21.09 8.44 -5.25
C PHE A 223 -20.35 9.77 -5.40
N PRO A 224 -20.46 10.76 -4.46
CA PRO A 224 -20.09 12.14 -4.81
C PRO A 224 -18.67 12.55 -4.41
N ASP A 225 -17.97 11.79 -3.53
CA ASP A 225 -16.73 12.24 -2.91
C ASP A 225 -15.47 11.77 -3.67
N THR A 226 -14.34 12.25 -3.21
CA THR A 226 -13.01 12.05 -3.82
C THR A 226 -12.59 10.59 -3.89
N ASP A 227 -12.93 9.78 -2.88
CA ASP A 227 -12.57 8.37 -2.78
C ASP A 227 -13.72 7.43 -3.12
N ASP A 228 -14.72 7.95 -3.85
CA ASP A 228 -15.91 7.24 -4.30
C ASP A 228 -15.78 6.69 -5.71
N PHE A 229 -16.87 6.12 -6.19
CA PHE A 229 -16.95 5.39 -7.46
C PHE A 229 -16.43 6.19 -8.67
N GLY A 230 -16.65 7.52 -8.71
CA GLY A 230 -16.13 8.39 -9.77
C GLY A 230 -14.60 8.40 -9.88
N ARG A 231 -13.89 8.18 -8.76
CA ARG A 231 -12.42 8.10 -8.76
C ARG A 231 -11.92 6.89 -9.54
N VAL A 232 -12.65 5.80 -9.55
CA VAL A 232 -12.29 4.59 -10.31
C VAL A 232 -12.16 4.92 -11.80
N PHE A 233 -13.12 5.65 -12.37
CA PHE A 233 -13.10 6.04 -13.79
C PHE A 233 -11.99 7.04 -14.10
N ARG A 234 -11.82 8.03 -13.22
CA ARG A 234 -10.71 8.97 -13.35
C ARG A 234 -9.37 8.23 -13.38
N ASN A 235 -9.18 7.25 -12.49
CA ASN A 235 -7.95 6.47 -12.43
C ASN A 235 -7.75 5.64 -13.70
N ASN A 236 -8.79 5.01 -14.28
CA ASN A 236 -8.70 4.32 -15.57
C ASN A 236 -8.14 5.25 -16.67
N ALA A 237 -8.69 6.47 -16.79
CA ALA A 237 -8.23 7.44 -17.77
C ALA A 237 -6.77 7.87 -17.54
N VAL A 238 -6.38 8.11 -16.28
CA VAL A 238 -5.01 8.50 -15.90
C VAL A 238 -4.03 7.36 -16.17
N MET A 239 -4.39 6.12 -15.84
CA MET A 239 -3.56 4.93 -16.10
C MET A 239 -3.27 4.76 -17.59
N SER A 240 -4.29 4.87 -18.44
CA SER A 240 -4.13 4.79 -19.88
C SER A 240 -3.22 5.92 -20.41
N ALA A 241 -3.42 7.16 -19.93
CA ALA A 241 -2.59 8.31 -20.31
C ALA A 241 -1.12 8.15 -19.87
N LEU A 242 -0.86 7.49 -18.74
CA LEU A 242 0.50 7.12 -18.28
C LEU A 242 1.07 5.91 -19.03
N GLY A 243 0.33 5.35 -19.99
CA GLY A 243 0.73 4.18 -20.75
C GLY A 243 0.76 2.90 -19.88
N ILE A 244 0.03 2.81 -18.79
CA ILE A 244 -0.13 1.59 -18.00
C ILE A 244 -1.21 0.75 -18.67
N PRO A 245 -0.91 -0.43 -19.24
CA PRO A 245 -1.90 -1.23 -19.95
C PRO A 245 -3.04 -1.68 -19.04
N GLN A 246 -4.26 -1.56 -19.55
CA GLN A 246 -5.47 -1.99 -18.88
C GLN A 246 -6.29 -2.90 -19.81
N THR A 247 -6.65 -4.07 -19.33
CA THR A 247 -7.50 -5.02 -20.05
C THR A 247 -8.69 -5.36 -19.17
N ALA A 248 -9.90 -5.20 -19.68
CA ALA A 248 -11.13 -5.56 -18.99
C ALA A 248 -11.86 -6.70 -19.70
N ALA A 249 -12.32 -7.69 -18.94
CA ALA A 249 -13.16 -8.76 -19.42
C ALA A 249 -14.52 -8.71 -18.71
N ILE A 250 -15.59 -8.50 -19.47
CA ILE A 250 -16.96 -8.54 -18.99
C ILE A 250 -17.44 -9.98 -19.07
N MET A 251 -17.49 -10.64 -17.91
CA MET A 251 -17.76 -12.08 -17.78
C MET A 251 -19.09 -12.35 -17.06
N GLY A 252 -19.90 -11.32 -16.93
CA GLY A 252 -21.21 -11.36 -16.30
C GLY A 252 -22.00 -10.11 -16.60
N MET A 253 -22.84 -9.67 -15.67
CA MET A 253 -23.57 -8.42 -15.85
C MET A 253 -22.68 -7.23 -15.50
N CYS A 254 -22.77 -6.20 -16.31
CA CYS A 254 -22.09 -4.93 -16.10
C CYS A 254 -23.09 -3.78 -16.36
N VAL A 255 -23.61 -3.20 -15.27
CA VAL A 255 -24.77 -2.32 -15.34
C VAL A 255 -24.46 -0.94 -14.79
N ALA A 256 -25.12 0.07 -15.34
CA ALA A 256 -25.08 1.47 -14.93
C ALA A 256 -23.63 2.03 -14.92
N GLY A 257 -23.25 2.75 -13.87
CA GLY A 257 -21.91 3.32 -13.74
C GLY A 257 -20.78 2.28 -13.85
N GLY A 258 -21.04 1.02 -13.46
CA GLY A 258 -20.07 -0.08 -13.61
C GLY A 258 -19.62 -0.32 -15.05
N GLY A 259 -20.44 0.04 -16.02
CA GLY A 259 -20.11 -0.09 -17.44
C GLY A 259 -19.02 0.85 -17.94
N TYR A 260 -18.80 1.98 -17.27
CA TYR A 260 -17.71 2.89 -17.66
C TYR A 260 -16.32 2.33 -17.34
N LEU A 261 -16.17 1.56 -16.26
CA LEU A 261 -14.89 0.99 -15.88
C LEU A 261 -14.26 0.17 -17.03
N PRO A 262 -14.91 -0.87 -17.59
CA PRO A 262 -14.32 -1.66 -18.67
C PRO A 262 -14.13 -0.87 -19.96
N VAL A 263 -15.06 0.01 -20.32
CA VAL A 263 -15.00 0.77 -21.58
C VAL A 263 -13.90 1.84 -21.58
N MET A 264 -13.39 2.23 -20.42
CA MET A 264 -12.24 3.14 -20.29
C MET A 264 -10.90 2.40 -20.26
N CYS A 265 -10.88 1.08 -20.35
CA CYS A 265 -9.66 0.29 -20.48
C CYS A 265 -9.16 0.26 -21.94
N ASP A 266 -7.90 -0.13 -22.14
CA ASP A 266 -7.26 -0.15 -23.46
C ASP A 266 -7.74 -1.33 -24.33
N HIS A 267 -8.17 -2.44 -23.67
CA HIS A 267 -8.82 -3.58 -24.33
C HIS A 267 -10.06 -4.01 -23.57
N VAL A 268 -11.14 -4.27 -24.31
CA VAL A 268 -12.42 -4.74 -23.77
C VAL A 268 -12.78 -6.09 -24.36
N LEU A 269 -12.88 -7.10 -23.50
CA LEU A 269 -13.34 -8.44 -23.87
C LEU A 269 -14.75 -8.67 -23.29
N MET A 270 -15.52 -9.53 -23.91
CA MET A 270 -16.85 -9.89 -23.41
C MET A 270 -17.19 -11.34 -23.75
N THR A 271 -17.72 -12.08 -22.76
CA THR A 271 -18.18 -13.46 -22.96
C THR A 271 -19.63 -13.49 -23.44
N ASP A 272 -20.00 -14.51 -24.23
CA ASP A 272 -21.40 -14.74 -24.61
C ASP A 272 -22.28 -14.94 -23.35
N GLY A 273 -23.50 -14.42 -23.39
CA GLY A 273 -24.41 -14.44 -22.24
C GLY A 273 -24.07 -13.45 -21.12
N SER A 274 -23.02 -12.65 -21.27
CA SER A 274 -22.78 -11.48 -20.42
C SER A 274 -23.51 -10.24 -20.95
N GLY A 275 -23.56 -9.14 -20.17
CA GLY A 275 -24.31 -7.94 -20.57
C GLY A 275 -23.64 -6.66 -20.13
N LEU A 276 -23.60 -5.68 -21.02
CA LEU A 276 -23.07 -4.33 -20.77
C LEU A 276 -24.13 -3.28 -21.14
N PHE A 277 -24.66 -2.55 -20.16
CA PHE A 277 -25.65 -1.51 -20.40
C PHE A 277 -25.57 -0.35 -19.40
N LEU A 278 -25.92 0.86 -19.85
CA LEU A 278 -26.16 1.98 -18.95
C LEU A 278 -27.43 1.78 -18.12
N ALA A 279 -28.48 1.21 -18.75
CA ALA A 279 -29.74 0.89 -18.10
C ALA A 279 -30.19 -0.50 -18.55
N GLY A 280 -30.45 -1.40 -17.60
CA GLY A 280 -30.96 -2.74 -17.93
C GLY A 280 -32.35 -2.72 -18.53
N PRO A 281 -32.80 -3.84 -19.16
CA PRO A 281 -34.08 -3.91 -19.90
C PRO A 281 -35.31 -3.41 -19.13
N ALA A 282 -35.38 -3.74 -17.81
CA ALA A 282 -36.48 -3.32 -16.96
C ALA A 282 -36.54 -1.79 -16.79
N LEU A 283 -35.38 -1.13 -16.65
CA LEU A 283 -35.31 0.32 -16.51
C LEU A 283 -35.62 1.02 -17.87
N VAL A 284 -35.14 0.46 -18.99
CA VAL A 284 -35.45 0.93 -20.33
C VAL A 284 -36.98 0.87 -20.58
N GLN A 285 -37.62 -0.25 -20.22
CA GLN A 285 -39.05 -0.38 -20.32
C GLN A 285 -39.81 0.64 -19.46
N ALA A 286 -39.34 0.87 -18.22
CA ALA A 286 -39.99 1.85 -17.33
C ALA A 286 -39.79 3.29 -17.81
N ALA A 287 -38.61 3.63 -18.33
CA ALA A 287 -38.26 5.01 -18.72
C ALA A 287 -38.87 5.45 -20.06
N ILE A 288 -38.86 4.57 -21.08
CA ILE A 288 -39.26 4.92 -22.45
C ILE A 288 -40.26 3.92 -23.08
N GLY A 289 -40.74 2.93 -22.31
CA GLY A 289 -41.72 1.95 -22.77
C GLY A 289 -41.19 0.88 -23.75
N GLN A 290 -39.89 0.89 -24.06
CA GLN A 290 -39.28 -0.04 -25.00
C GLN A 290 -39.08 -1.41 -24.36
N LYS A 291 -39.63 -2.46 -24.97
CA LYS A 291 -39.40 -3.85 -24.61
C LYS A 291 -38.21 -4.39 -25.44
N VAL A 292 -37.15 -4.76 -24.80
CA VAL A 292 -35.92 -5.27 -25.42
C VAL A 292 -35.34 -6.36 -24.53
N SER A 293 -34.76 -7.42 -25.11
CA SER A 293 -34.06 -8.43 -24.36
C SER A 293 -32.67 -7.91 -23.91
N ALA A 294 -32.08 -8.55 -22.91
CA ALA A 294 -30.73 -8.19 -22.44
C ALA A 294 -29.68 -8.38 -23.56
N GLU A 295 -29.80 -9.46 -24.34
CA GLU A 295 -28.89 -9.75 -25.44
C GLU A 295 -29.00 -8.72 -26.58
N GLU A 296 -30.20 -8.30 -26.94
CA GLU A 296 -30.41 -7.25 -27.96
C GLU A 296 -29.94 -5.86 -27.48
N LEU A 297 -30.13 -5.56 -26.18
CA LEU A 297 -29.79 -4.25 -25.61
C LEU A 297 -28.28 -4.07 -25.43
N GLY A 298 -27.57 -5.10 -24.96
CA GLY A 298 -26.17 -4.97 -24.59
C GLY A 298 -25.45 -6.31 -24.45
N GLY A 299 -25.81 -7.31 -25.26
CA GLY A 299 -25.09 -8.59 -25.32
C GLY A 299 -23.76 -8.47 -26.08
N ALA A 300 -22.92 -9.48 -25.93
CA ALA A 300 -21.58 -9.53 -26.51
C ALA A 300 -21.60 -9.42 -28.05
N ALA A 301 -22.58 -10.09 -28.70
CA ALA A 301 -22.74 -10.02 -30.15
C ALA A 301 -23.07 -8.60 -30.65
N MET A 302 -23.94 -7.90 -29.96
CA MET A 302 -24.32 -6.52 -30.32
C MET A 302 -23.11 -5.57 -30.13
N HIS A 303 -22.43 -5.64 -29.00
CA HIS A 303 -21.29 -4.76 -28.72
C HIS A 303 -20.07 -5.04 -29.60
N SER A 304 -19.86 -6.28 -30.02
CA SER A 304 -18.77 -6.63 -30.93
C SER A 304 -19.07 -6.23 -32.39
N ALA A 305 -20.32 -6.46 -32.89
CA ALA A 305 -20.63 -6.31 -34.31
C ALA A 305 -21.31 -4.98 -34.68
N ILE A 306 -22.03 -4.34 -33.75
CA ILE A 306 -22.87 -3.16 -34.06
C ILE A 306 -22.29 -1.90 -33.41
N SER A 307 -22.14 -1.86 -32.08
CA SER A 307 -21.61 -0.67 -31.40
C SER A 307 -20.09 -0.52 -31.48
N GLY A 308 -19.36 -1.63 -31.73
CA GLY A 308 -17.90 -1.64 -31.76
C GLY A 308 -17.25 -1.35 -30.39
N THR A 309 -17.98 -1.52 -29.29
CA THR A 309 -17.49 -1.25 -27.94
C THR A 309 -16.54 -2.36 -27.44
N VAL A 310 -16.71 -3.58 -27.93
CA VAL A 310 -15.98 -4.78 -27.52
C VAL A 310 -14.97 -5.19 -28.58
N ASP A 311 -13.69 -5.27 -28.19
CA ASP A 311 -12.60 -5.65 -29.09
C ASP A 311 -12.56 -7.16 -29.35
N PHE A 312 -12.88 -8.00 -28.35
CA PHE A 312 -12.86 -9.45 -28.46
C PHE A 312 -14.10 -10.05 -27.81
N ARG A 313 -14.87 -10.78 -28.62
CA ARG A 313 -15.99 -11.60 -28.15
C ARG A 313 -15.52 -13.03 -28.00
N GLU A 314 -15.76 -13.63 -26.84
CA GLU A 314 -15.34 -14.99 -26.51
C GLU A 314 -16.57 -15.84 -26.09
N PRO A 315 -16.57 -17.15 -26.38
CA PRO A 315 -17.75 -18.00 -26.12
C PRO A 315 -18.00 -18.24 -24.63
N ASP A 316 -16.95 -18.26 -23.80
CA ASP A 316 -17.00 -18.61 -22.37
C ASP A 316 -15.86 -17.96 -21.58
N ASP A 317 -15.86 -18.22 -20.26
CA ASP A 317 -14.88 -17.68 -19.33
C ASP A 317 -13.47 -18.19 -19.65
N GLU A 318 -13.30 -19.48 -19.95
CA GLU A 318 -12.01 -20.12 -20.23
C GLU A 318 -11.35 -19.55 -21.50
N ALA A 319 -12.12 -19.40 -22.56
CA ALA A 319 -11.62 -18.80 -23.81
C ALA A 319 -11.24 -17.33 -23.61
N CYS A 320 -12.03 -16.58 -22.83
CA CYS A 320 -11.75 -15.20 -22.50
C CYS A 320 -10.44 -15.04 -21.69
N LEU A 321 -10.23 -15.88 -20.69
CA LEU A 321 -9.01 -15.89 -19.88
C LEU A 321 -7.78 -16.28 -20.74
N ALA A 322 -7.93 -17.26 -21.64
CA ALA A 322 -6.88 -17.64 -22.61
C ALA A 322 -6.54 -16.46 -23.54
N ARG A 323 -7.54 -15.70 -23.99
CA ARG A 323 -7.34 -14.49 -24.79
C ARG A 323 -6.55 -13.43 -24.04
N ILE A 324 -6.88 -13.17 -22.78
CA ILE A 324 -6.12 -12.24 -21.93
C ILE A 324 -4.66 -12.68 -21.82
N ARG A 325 -4.41 -13.97 -21.54
CA ARG A 325 -3.04 -14.50 -21.50
C ARG A 325 -2.29 -14.27 -22.81
N SER A 326 -2.97 -14.52 -23.94
CA SER A 326 -2.40 -14.29 -25.29
C SER A 326 -2.09 -12.80 -25.55
N ILE A 327 -2.89 -11.87 -25.04
CA ILE A 327 -2.62 -10.41 -25.14
C ILE A 327 -1.39 -10.06 -24.30
N VAL A 328 -1.35 -10.51 -23.03
CA VAL A 328 -0.25 -10.24 -22.10
C VAL A 328 1.09 -10.78 -22.62
N GLU A 329 1.09 -11.96 -23.25
CA GLU A 329 2.28 -12.56 -23.86
C GLU A 329 2.97 -11.61 -24.86
N LYS A 330 2.18 -10.84 -25.60
CA LYS A 330 2.63 -9.95 -26.67
C LYS A 330 3.05 -8.55 -26.22
N TRP A 331 2.87 -8.21 -24.93
CA TRP A 331 3.30 -6.90 -24.44
C TRP A 331 4.83 -6.74 -24.57
N GLY A 332 5.26 -5.54 -24.93
CA GLY A 332 6.67 -5.16 -24.96
C GLY A 332 7.30 -5.11 -23.56
N TYR A 333 8.64 -5.11 -23.51
CA TYR A 333 9.37 -4.83 -22.27
C TYR A 333 9.45 -3.34 -22.02
N ARG A 334 9.35 -2.95 -20.75
CA ARG A 334 9.47 -1.56 -20.32
C ARG A 334 10.89 -1.25 -19.86
N ARG A 335 11.21 0.04 -19.75
CA ARG A 335 12.45 0.54 -19.15
C ARG A 335 12.56 0.01 -17.72
N GLN A 336 13.77 -0.38 -17.32
CA GLN A 336 14.03 -0.81 -15.93
C GLN A 336 14.16 0.40 -15.00
N SER A 337 13.77 0.20 -13.74
CA SER A 337 13.96 1.16 -12.68
C SER A 337 15.45 1.38 -12.35
N PRO A 338 15.79 2.50 -11.66
CA PRO A 338 17.17 2.77 -11.23
C PRO A 338 17.60 1.97 -9.99
N TRP A 339 16.72 1.14 -9.41
CA TRP A 339 17.00 0.43 -8.14
C TRP A 339 18.07 -0.65 -8.36
N ASP A 340 19.13 -0.63 -7.57
CA ASP A 340 20.20 -1.64 -7.65
C ASP A 340 19.69 -3.01 -7.19
N ARG A 341 19.85 -4.02 -8.04
CA ARG A 341 19.47 -5.41 -7.75
C ARG A 341 20.57 -6.37 -8.13
N LYS A 342 20.93 -7.24 -7.19
CA LYS A 342 21.83 -8.38 -7.38
C LYS A 342 21.03 -9.69 -7.33
N LYS A 343 21.71 -10.82 -7.56
CA LYS A 343 21.11 -12.14 -7.32
C LYS A 343 20.72 -12.26 -5.84
N PRO A 344 19.46 -12.62 -5.51
CA PRO A 344 19.05 -12.84 -4.13
C PRO A 344 19.90 -13.88 -3.43
N VAL A 345 20.15 -13.65 -2.13
CA VAL A 345 20.85 -14.59 -1.25
C VAL A 345 19.96 -14.83 -0.03
N GLU A 346 19.76 -16.12 0.31
CA GLU A 346 18.94 -16.43 1.49
C GLU A 346 19.61 -15.94 2.78
N PRO A 347 18.83 -15.54 3.80
CA PRO A 347 19.35 -15.27 5.14
C PRO A 347 20.09 -16.49 5.69
N THR A 348 21.06 -16.27 6.57
CA THR A 348 21.81 -17.36 7.23
C THR A 348 21.05 -17.97 8.41
N LEU A 349 19.99 -17.29 8.87
CA LEU A 349 19.13 -17.70 9.99
C LEU A 349 17.73 -18.04 9.43
N ALA A 350 17.09 -19.05 10.01
CA ALA A 350 15.79 -19.54 9.55
C ALA A 350 14.66 -18.55 9.83
N ALA A 351 13.79 -18.30 8.86
CA ALA A 351 12.66 -17.38 8.99
C ALA A 351 11.65 -17.86 10.05
N GLU A 352 11.51 -19.17 10.24
CA GLU A 352 10.60 -19.78 11.21
C GLU A 352 10.92 -19.37 12.65
N GLU A 353 12.18 -19.06 12.94
CA GLU A 353 12.61 -18.60 14.26
C GLU A 353 12.03 -17.22 14.64
N ILE A 354 11.52 -16.44 13.68
CA ILE A 354 10.83 -15.17 13.95
C ILE A 354 9.68 -15.36 14.94
N TYR A 355 9.00 -16.50 14.89
CA TYR A 355 7.91 -16.81 15.82
C TYR A 355 8.35 -16.87 17.29
N GLY A 356 9.58 -17.27 17.56
CA GLY A 356 10.14 -17.33 18.92
C GLY A 356 10.67 -16.01 19.45
N ILE A 357 10.83 -14.98 18.59
CA ILE A 357 11.44 -13.69 18.97
C ILE A 357 10.39 -12.74 19.56
N TYR A 358 9.20 -12.66 18.95
CA TYR A 358 8.16 -11.73 19.39
C TYR A 358 7.35 -12.31 20.56
N ASP A 359 7.35 -11.61 21.70
CA ASP A 359 6.68 -12.07 22.92
C ASP A 359 5.17 -11.79 22.89
N SER A 360 4.41 -12.64 23.56
CA SER A 360 2.95 -12.45 23.75
C SER A 360 2.61 -11.16 24.51
N SER A 361 3.54 -10.66 25.34
CA SER A 361 3.44 -9.36 26.00
C SER A 361 4.09 -8.28 25.16
N PRO A 362 3.33 -7.31 24.63
CA PRO A 362 3.88 -6.20 23.82
C PRO A 362 4.88 -5.31 24.58
N ALA A 363 4.88 -5.41 25.91
CA ALA A 363 5.82 -4.67 26.77
C ALA A 363 7.20 -5.33 26.87
N ARG A 364 7.33 -6.60 26.51
CA ARG A 364 8.62 -7.28 26.58
C ARG A 364 9.58 -6.80 25.49
N PRO A 365 10.78 -6.39 25.88
CA PRO A 365 11.78 -5.94 24.93
C PRO A 365 12.37 -7.13 24.14
N TYR A 366 12.61 -6.92 22.85
CA TYR A 366 13.36 -7.83 21.98
C TYR A 366 14.29 -7.01 21.09
N ASP A 367 15.32 -7.66 20.53
CA ASP A 367 16.22 -7.00 19.58
C ASP A 367 15.64 -7.08 18.17
N MET A 368 15.30 -5.94 17.58
CA MET A 368 14.82 -5.87 16.20
C MET A 368 15.84 -6.43 15.20
N LYS A 369 17.12 -6.42 15.52
CA LYS A 369 18.16 -7.01 14.66
C LYS A 369 18.01 -8.52 14.50
N GLU A 370 17.38 -9.21 15.45
CA GLU A 370 17.04 -10.63 15.30
C GLU A 370 16.04 -10.86 14.17
N ILE A 371 15.05 -9.96 14.01
CA ILE A 371 14.11 -10.02 12.89
C ILE A 371 14.83 -9.67 11.59
N LEU A 372 15.63 -8.59 11.57
CA LEU A 372 16.38 -8.17 10.39
C LEU A 372 17.35 -9.25 9.91
N ALA A 373 17.96 -10.00 10.82
CA ALA A 373 18.88 -11.09 10.49
C ALA A 373 18.20 -12.25 9.73
N ARG A 374 16.86 -12.39 9.87
CA ARG A 374 16.05 -13.43 9.20
C ARG A 374 15.31 -12.92 7.96
N VAL A 375 15.47 -11.63 7.65
CA VAL A 375 14.84 -10.99 6.50
C VAL A 375 15.87 -10.54 5.45
N LEU A 376 17.04 -10.06 5.90
CA LEU A 376 18.07 -9.51 5.02
C LEU A 376 18.89 -10.61 4.31
N ASP A 377 19.22 -10.37 3.06
CA ASP A 377 20.04 -11.25 2.23
C ASP A 377 21.39 -11.55 2.90
N GLY A 378 21.68 -12.84 3.12
CA GLY A 378 22.88 -13.30 3.81
C GLY A 378 23.01 -12.80 5.25
N SER A 379 21.90 -12.34 5.85
CA SER A 379 21.87 -11.71 7.19
C SER A 379 22.85 -10.53 7.33
N ARG A 380 23.13 -9.81 6.22
CA ARG A 380 24.13 -8.73 6.18
C ARG A 380 23.48 -7.38 6.36
N PHE A 381 24.09 -6.56 7.22
CA PHE A 381 23.59 -5.23 7.56
C PHE A 381 24.71 -4.24 7.84
N ASP A 382 24.70 -3.11 7.15
CA ASP A 382 25.61 -1.99 7.38
C ASP A 382 24.90 -0.95 8.25
N GLU A 383 25.01 -1.08 9.57
CA GLU A 383 24.29 -0.20 10.50
C GLU A 383 24.85 1.23 10.48
N TYR A 384 23.98 2.19 10.23
CA TYR A 384 24.28 3.61 10.22
C TYR A 384 24.21 4.19 11.64
N LYS A 385 25.29 4.82 12.11
CA LYS A 385 25.41 5.42 13.46
C LYS A 385 24.92 4.50 14.60
N PRO A 386 25.55 3.31 14.80
CA PRO A 386 25.07 2.32 15.77
C PRO A 386 25.16 2.81 17.23
N GLU A 387 26.01 3.79 17.52
CA GLU A 387 26.20 4.33 18.87
C GLU A 387 25.33 5.55 19.17
N TYR A 388 24.68 6.15 18.17
CA TYR A 388 23.87 7.36 18.28
C TYR A 388 22.40 7.08 17.98
N GLY A 389 21.46 7.62 18.80
CA GLY A 389 20.02 7.46 18.61
C GLY A 389 19.61 5.99 18.54
N LYS A 390 19.99 5.19 19.53
CA LYS A 390 19.93 3.72 19.53
C LYS A 390 18.53 3.14 19.50
N THR A 391 17.49 3.94 19.81
CA THR A 391 16.08 3.51 19.77
C THR A 391 15.49 3.41 18.36
N LEU A 392 16.21 3.92 17.35
CA LEU A 392 15.98 3.63 15.93
C LEU A 392 17.22 2.98 15.31
N ILE A 393 17.00 1.88 14.61
CA ILE A 393 18.00 1.21 13.79
C ILE A 393 17.87 1.76 12.38
N CYS A 394 18.95 2.31 11.83
CA CYS A 394 19.06 2.72 10.44
C CYS A 394 20.26 2.00 9.81
N GLY A 395 20.18 1.61 8.56
CA GLY A 395 21.31 1.00 7.87
C GLY A 395 20.94 0.42 6.52
N TYR A 396 21.95 -0.04 5.79
CA TYR A 396 21.80 -0.59 4.46
C TYR A 396 21.84 -2.12 4.50
N GLY A 397 21.04 -2.73 3.64
CA GLY A 397 21.03 -4.17 3.44
C GLY A 397 20.51 -4.53 2.06
N ARG A 398 20.20 -5.80 1.85
CA ARG A 398 19.49 -6.28 0.66
C ARG A 398 18.33 -7.16 1.06
N ILE A 399 17.25 -7.09 0.28
CA ILE A 399 16.08 -7.98 0.39
C ILE A 399 15.69 -8.40 -1.02
N GLY A 400 15.66 -9.71 -1.29
CA GLY A 400 15.37 -10.22 -2.63
C GLY A 400 16.34 -9.71 -3.71
N GLY A 401 17.59 -9.44 -3.30
CA GLY A 401 18.65 -8.86 -4.12
C GLY A 401 18.62 -7.34 -4.22
N PHE A 402 17.51 -6.65 -3.96
CA PHE A 402 17.42 -5.19 -4.00
C PHE A 402 18.20 -4.54 -2.86
N ALA A 403 18.99 -3.52 -3.16
CA ALA A 403 19.57 -2.65 -2.14
C ALA A 403 18.45 -1.87 -1.46
N VAL A 404 18.44 -1.84 -0.13
CA VAL A 404 17.41 -1.18 0.68
C VAL A 404 18.01 -0.43 1.86
N GLY A 405 17.40 0.70 2.22
CA GLY A 405 17.61 1.38 3.47
C GLY A 405 16.56 0.91 4.48
N ILE A 406 17.00 0.46 5.64
CA ILE A 406 16.14 0.03 6.74
C ILE A 406 16.01 1.15 7.76
N VAL A 407 14.78 1.44 8.18
CA VAL A 407 14.45 2.29 9.33
C VAL A 407 13.54 1.47 10.24
N ALA A 408 14.02 1.06 11.40
CA ALA A 408 13.32 0.14 12.28
C ALA A 408 13.34 0.60 13.74
N ASN A 409 12.23 0.40 14.46
CA ASN A 409 12.20 0.67 15.89
C ASN A 409 12.96 -0.43 16.65
N GLN A 410 13.93 -0.05 17.46
CA GLN A 410 14.57 -0.96 18.42
C GLN A 410 13.69 -1.11 19.65
N LYS A 411 13.34 -2.34 20.02
CA LYS A 411 12.51 -2.63 21.20
C LYS A 411 13.33 -2.84 22.48
N LEU A 412 14.63 -3.12 22.36
CA LEU A 412 15.53 -3.11 23.52
C LEU A 412 15.69 -1.70 24.08
N HIS A 413 15.77 -1.61 25.41
CA HIS A 413 16.16 -0.37 26.07
C HIS A 413 17.63 -0.05 25.77
N ALA A 414 17.91 1.21 25.48
CA ALA A 414 19.26 1.67 25.27
C ALA A 414 19.80 2.36 26.53
N HIS A 415 21.09 2.17 26.78
CA HIS A 415 21.79 2.90 27.82
C HIS A 415 22.65 3.96 27.17
N GLN A 416 22.46 5.19 27.56
CA GLN A 416 23.32 6.31 27.20
C GLN A 416 24.03 6.83 28.43
N THR A 417 25.24 7.31 28.23
CA THR A 417 26.01 8.01 29.26
C THR A 417 26.31 9.39 28.71
N ASP A 418 25.90 10.43 29.45
CA ASP A 418 26.20 11.80 29.07
C ASP A 418 27.69 12.14 29.28
N PRO A 419 28.19 13.28 28.79
CA PRO A 419 29.59 13.70 29.00
C PRO A 419 29.96 13.85 30.48
N GLU A 420 28.98 14.10 31.35
CA GLU A 420 29.14 14.22 32.79
C GLU A 420 29.16 12.85 33.51
N GLY A 421 28.94 11.76 32.80
CA GLY A 421 28.95 10.39 33.33
C GLY A 421 27.63 9.88 33.89
N HIS A 422 26.52 10.64 33.77
CA HIS A 422 25.21 10.19 34.20
C HIS A 422 24.62 9.17 33.21
N LYS A 423 24.08 8.10 33.74
CA LYS A 423 23.44 7.03 32.94
C LYS A 423 21.96 7.36 32.74
N ARG A 424 21.56 7.45 31.48
CA ARG A 424 20.15 7.58 31.08
C ARG A 424 19.70 6.27 30.40
N ILE A 425 18.50 5.82 30.74
CA ILE A 425 17.84 4.70 30.04
C ILE A 425 16.87 5.29 29.03
N GLU A 426 17.02 4.88 27.77
CA GLU A 426 16.07 5.17 26.70
C GLU A 426 15.20 3.95 26.46
N PHE A 427 13.89 4.15 26.54
CA PHE A 427 12.92 3.06 26.36
C PHE A 427 12.83 2.63 24.90
N GLY A 428 12.90 1.32 24.67
CA GLY A 428 12.71 0.75 23.34
C GLY A 428 11.32 1.06 22.79
N GLY A 429 11.23 1.22 21.47
CA GLY A 429 10.00 1.60 20.79
C GLY A 429 9.62 3.07 20.94
N VAL A 430 10.45 3.90 21.60
CA VAL A 430 10.22 5.34 21.75
C VAL A 430 11.22 6.12 20.89
N ILE A 431 10.74 7.13 20.18
CA ILE A 431 11.58 8.00 19.35
C ILE A 431 12.08 9.17 20.21
N TYR A 432 13.38 9.31 20.31
CA TYR A 432 14.08 10.42 20.99
C TYR A 432 14.61 11.41 19.96
N THR A 433 15.06 12.56 20.40
CA THR A 433 15.61 13.64 19.55
C THR A 433 16.72 13.11 18.64
N GLU A 434 17.68 12.42 19.23
CA GLU A 434 18.85 11.86 18.54
C GLU A 434 18.46 10.78 17.53
N SER A 435 17.49 9.93 17.86
CA SER A 435 17.02 8.89 16.96
C SER A 435 16.22 9.46 15.79
N ALA A 436 15.40 10.51 16.02
CA ALA A 436 14.68 11.21 14.97
C ALA A 436 15.64 11.92 13.99
N GLU A 437 16.66 12.61 14.49
CA GLU A 437 17.68 13.27 13.66
C GLU A 437 18.51 12.29 12.84
N LYS A 438 18.90 11.16 13.44
CA LYS A 438 19.57 10.05 12.76
C LYS A 438 18.73 9.54 11.60
N ALA A 439 17.46 9.22 11.85
CA ALA A 439 16.55 8.69 10.84
C ALA A 439 16.27 9.71 9.73
N ALA A 440 16.03 10.97 10.07
CA ALA A 440 15.79 12.03 9.08
C ALA A 440 16.96 12.13 8.09
N ARG A 441 18.20 12.19 8.60
CA ARG A 441 19.40 12.24 7.75
C ARG A 441 19.59 10.98 6.93
N PHE A 442 19.35 9.81 7.49
CA PHE A 442 19.45 8.53 6.78
C PHE A 442 18.43 8.41 5.64
N ILE A 443 17.18 8.83 5.88
CA ILE A 443 16.15 8.85 4.86
C ILE A 443 16.54 9.78 3.70
N MET A 444 17.06 10.98 3.99
CA MET A 444 17.54 11.91 2.96
C MET A 444 18.70 11.31 2.15
N ASP A 445 19.62 10.62 2.79
CA ASP A 445 20.74 9.95 2.13
C ASP A 445 20.26 8.82 1.20
N CYS A 446 19.31 7.99 1.63
CA CYS A 446 18.69 6.96 0.78
C CYS A 446 18.02 7.57 -0.46
N ASN A 447 17.36 8.72 -0.32
CA ASN A 447 16.72 9.40 -1.44
C ASN A 447 17.75 9.93 -2.44
N GLN A 448 18.82 10.55 -1.97
CA GLN A 448 19.90 11.06 -2.81
C GLN A 448 20.59 9.92 -3.60
N ASN A 449 20.71 8.75 -2.97
CA ASN A 449 21.39 7.59 -3.55
C ASN A 449 20.45 6.60 -4.25
N LEU A 450 19.16 6.93 -4.40
CA LEU A 450 18.13 6.12 -5.06
C LEU A 450 17.99 4.71 -4.43
N ILE A 451 17.95 4.64 -3.09
CA ILE A 451 17.81 3.41 -2.31
C ILE A 451 16.40 3.33 -1.75
N PRO A 452 15.57 2.35 -2.13
CA PRO A 452 14.26 2.11 -1.54
C PRO A 452 14.30 1.95 -0.03
N LEU A 453 13.27 2.44 0.67
CA LEU A 453 13.18 2.46 2.13
C LEU A 453 12.19 1.42 2.65
N ILE A 454 12.62 0.65 3.65
CA ILE A 454 11.76 -0.29 4.38
C ILE A 454 11.65 0.16 5.82
N PHE A 455 10.41 0.35 6.28
CA PHE A 455 10.09 0.77 7.64
C PHE A 455 9.53 -0.40 8.44
N PHE A 456 10.15 -0.72 9.59
CA PHE A 456 9.62 -1.71 10.53
C PHE A 456 9.11 -0.99 11.78
N HIS A 457 7.80 -1.09 12.03
CA HIS A 457 7.15 -0.42 13.15
C HIS A 457 7.02 -1.34 14.36
N ASP A 458 7.55 -0.92 15.48
CA ASP A 458 7.12 -1.26 16.84
C ASP A 458 7.33 -0.03 17.73
N VAL A 459 6.56 1.04 17.43
CA VAL A 459 6.71 2.38 17.98
C VAL A 459 5.58 2.72 18.95
N ASN A 460 5.96 3.22 20.12
CA ASN A 460 5.01 3.72 21.12
C ASN A 460 4.70 5.23 20.97
N GLY A 461 5.51 5.95 20.18
CA GLY A 461 5.42 7.38 19.95
C GLY A 461 6.77 8.08 20.13
N PHE A 462 6.75 9.39 20.13
CA PHE A 462 7.89 10.22 20.53
C PHE A 462 7.98 10.33 22.05
N MET A 463 9.19 10.53 22.58
CA MET A 463 9.38 10.82 23.99
C MET A 463 8.69 12.13 24.37
N VAL A 464 8.12 12.17 25.55
CA VAL A 464 7.40 13.31 26.11
C VAL A 464 8.02 13.79 27.41
N GLY A 465 7.68 14.99 27.83
CA GLY A 465 8.15 15.57 29.07
C GLY A 465 9.16 16.70 28.87
N ARG A 466 9.44 17.43 29.95
CA ARG A 466 10.24 18.64 29.93
C ARG A 466 11.60 18.45 29.23
N ASP A 467 12.32 17.40 29.57
CA ASP A 467 13.66 17.17 29.07
C ASP A 467 13.66 16.80 27.56
N ALA A 468 12.61 16.11 27.10
CA ALA A 468 12.40 15.85 25.68
C ALA A 468 12.08 17.14 24.91
N GLU A 469 11.21 18.01 25.45
CA GLU A 469 10.91 19.31 24.84
C GLU A 469 12.16 20.22 24.78
N TRP A 470 12.94 20.26 25.85
CA TRP A 470 14.17 21.05 25.91
C TRP A 470 15.27 20.51 24.97
N SER A 471 15.31 19.20 24.72
CA SER A 471 16.20 18.62 23.72
C SER A 471 15.77 18.92 22.27
N GLY A 472 14.60 19.51 22.06
CA GLY A 472 14.06 19.83 20.74
C GLY A 472 13.39 18.66 20.03
N ILE A 473 12.73 17.76 20.77
CA ILE A 473 12.05 16.57 20.23
C ILE A 473 11.05 16.92 19.11
N ILE A 474 10.26 17.99 19.30
CA ILE A 474 9.27 18.40 18.29
C ILE A 474 9.93 18.84 16.98
N LYS A 475 11.06 19.55 17.09
CA LYS A 475 11.88 19.99 15.96
C LYS A 475 12.52 18.80 15.24
N ALA A 476 13.11 17.87 15.97
CA ALA A 476 13.72 16.66 15.41
C ALA A 476 12.65 15.76 14.77
N GLY A 477 11.51 15.59 15.42
CA GLY A 477 10.35 14.88 14.88
C GLY A 477 9.84 15.50 13.57
N ALA A 478 9.75 16.83 13.51
CA ALA A 478 9.34 17.54 12.29
C ALA A 478 10.34 17.30 11.13
N LYS A 479 11.65 17.24 11.39
CA LYS A 479 12.66 16.90 10.38
C LYS A 479 12.45 15.48 9.84
N MET A 480 12.19 14.50 10.72
CA MET A 480 11.95 13.11 10.31
C MET A 480 10.68 12.98 9.49
N VAL A 481 9.57 13.60 9.92
CA VAL A 481 8.31 13.64 9.18
C VAL A 481 8.49 14.31 7.82
N ASN A 482 9.23 15.41 7.75
CA ASN A 482 9.53 16.09 6.50
C ASN A 482 10.32 15.19 5.53
N ALA A 483 11.37 14.51 6.01
CA ALA A 483 12.16 13.60 5.18
C ALA A 483 11.34 12.43 4.63
N VAL A 484 10.44 11.86 5.42
CA VAL A 484 9.52 10.79 4.98
C VAL A 484 8.52 11.31 3.97
N SER A 485 7.94 12.51 4.21
CA SER A 485 6.91 13.11 3.34
C SER A 485 7.44 13.43 1.94
N ASN A 486 8.66 13.94 1.86
CA ASN A 486 9.29 14.34 0.60
C ASN A 486 10.10 13.22 -0.07
N SER A 487 10.10 12.02 0.50
CA SER A 487 10.81 10.87 -0.06
C SER A 487 10.24 10.48 -1.42
N VAL A 488 11.11 10.38 -2.42
CA VAL A 488 10.81 10.04 -3.82
C VAL A 488 11.12 8.58 -4.17
N VAL A 489 11.88 7.89 -3.30
CA VAL A 489 12.14 6.46 -3.46
C VAL A 489 10.96 5.62 -2.95
N PRO A 490 10.76 4.39 -3.44
CA PRO A 490 9.74 3.50 -2.90
C PRO A 490 9.87 3.32 -1.39
N LYS A 491 8.75 3.46 -0.68
CA LYS A 491 8.63 3.21 0.76
C LYS A 491 7.73 2.00 0.96
N ILE A 492 8.16 1.04 1.77
CA ILE A 492 7.38 -0.12 2.16
C ILE A 492 7.35 -0.17 3.69
N THR A 493 6.16 -0.32 4.26
CA THR A 493 5.95 -0.34 5.70
C THR A 493 5.51 -1.72 6.17
N VAL A 494 6.16 -2.22 7.22
CA VAL A 494 5.79 -3.46 7.92
C VAL A 494 5.52 -3.12 9.38
N ILE A 495 4.28 -3.29 9.83
CA ILE A 495 3.87 -3.06 11.22
C ILE A 495 3.99 -4.38 11.97
N VAL A 496 5.05 -4.52 12.76
CA VAL A 496 5.38 -5.71 13.53
C VAL A 496 4.60 -5.75 14.84
N GLY A 497 4.55 -4.62 15.53
CA GLY A 497 3.92 -4.47 16.84
C GLY A 497 3.16 -3.16 16.96
N GLY A 498 3.50 -2.35 17.96
CA GLY A 498 2.90 -1.03 18.16
C GLY A 498 3.18 -0.05 17.02
N SER A 499 2.20 0.78 16.70
CA SER A 499 2.36 1.91 15.78
C SER A 499 1.45 3.05 16.24
N PHE A 500 1.94 3.84 17.21
CA PHE A 500 1.13 4.78 17.95
C PHE A 500 1.53 6.24 17.71
N GLY A 501 0.50 7.12 17.73
CA GLY A 501 0.63 8.57 17.70
C GLY A 501 1.42 9.09 16.50
N ALA A 502 2.16 10.18 16.72
CA ALA A 502 3.01 10.76 15.69
C ALA A 502 4.18 9.84 15.27
N GLY A 503 4.51 8.82 16.07
CA GLY A 503 5.45 7.77 15.69
C GLY A 503 5.01 6.99 14.46
N HIS A 504 3.70 6.70 14.34
CA HIS A 504 3.12 6.11 13.13
C HIS A 504 3.39 6.96 11.88
N TYR A 505 3.31 8.28 12.01
CA TYR A 505 3.55 9.21 10.90
C TYR A 505 5.03 9.27 10.51
N ALA A 506 5.90 9.47 11.50
CA ALA A 506 7.34 9.57 11.30
C ALA A 506 7.96 8.28 10.74
N MET A 507 7.34 7.12 11.01
CA MET A 507 7.75 5.81 10.49
C MET A 507 7.07 5.44 9.17
N CYS A 508 6.53 6.41 8.42
CA CYS A 508 5.86 6.17 7.14
C CYS A 508 4.54 5.38 7.25
N GLY A 509 3.60 5.87 8.08
CA GLY A 509 2.24 5.35 8.11
C GLY A 509 1.50 5.58 6.77
N LYS A 510 0.28 5.03 6.65
CA LYS A 510 -0.50 5.01 5.39
C LYS A 510 -0.64 6.38 4.70
N ALA A 511 -0.75 7.47 5.48
CA ALA A 511 -0.90 8.83 4.96
C ALA A 511 0.40 9.44 4.38
N PHE A 512 1.52 8.72 4.46
CA PHE A 512 2.84 9.15 3.95
C PHE A 512 3.23 8.41 2.67
N ASP A 513 2.24 7.91 1.96
CA ASP A 513 2.33 7.29 0.64
C ASP A 513 3.35 6.15 0.53
N PRO A 514 3.32 5.16 1.47
CA PRO A 514 4.05 3.93 1.24
C PRO A 514 3.42 3.17 0.06
N ARG A 515 4.26 2.58 -0.80
CA ARG A 515 3.80 1.74 -1.91
C ARG A 515 2.94 0.59 -1.40
N PHE A 516 3.36 -0.01 -0.27
CA PHE A 516 2.64 -1.08 0.42
C PHE A 516 2.75 -0.91 1.93
N VAL A 517 1.67 -1.32 2.63
CA VAL A 517 1.63 -1.42 4.09
C VAL A 517 1.23 -2.83 4.47
N PHE A 518 2.14 -3.55 5.08
CA PHE A 518 1.91 -4.88 5.63
C PHE A 518 1.83 -4.82 7.15
N ALA A 519 1.10 -5.74 7.74
CA ALA A 519 1.04 -5.87 9.20
C ALA A 519 1.15 -7.33 9.61
N TRP A 520 1.84 -7.58 10.73
CA TRP A 520 1.80 -8.86 11.41
C TRP A 520 0.48 -9.00 12.19
N PRO A 521 0.10 -10.21 12.60
CA PRO A 521 -1.11 -10.41 13.42
C PRO A 521 -1.00 -9.75 14.81
N THR A 522 0.21 -9.40 15.23
CA THR A 522 0.53 -8.68 16.47
C THR A 522 0.42 -7.16 16.37
N ALA A 523 0.23 -6.61 15.18
CA ALA A 523 0.17 -5.17 14.95
C ALA A 523 -0.94 -4.48 15.75
N ARG A 524 -0.64 -3.27 16.24
CA ARG A 524 -1.60 -2.39 16.93
C ARG A 524 -1.34 -0.96 16.47
N TYR A 525 -2.39 -0.25 16.06
CA TYR A 525 -2.24 1.14 15.62
C TYR A 525 -3.38 2.01 16.11
N ALA A 526 -3.01 3.11 16.75
CA ALA A 526 -3.93 4.11 17.28
C ALA A 526 -3.18 5.42 17.61
N VAL A 527 -3.92 6.39 18.11
CA VAL A 527 -3.32 7.64 18.65
C VAL A 527 -2.45 7.33 19.87
N MET A 528 -2.83 6.37 20.72
CA MET A 528 -2.09 5.90 21.89
C MET A 528 -2.48 4.46 22.22
N SER A 529 -1.77 3.80 23.13
CA SER A 529 -2.12 2.45 23.56
C SER A 529 -3.47 2.41 24.30
N GLY A 530 -4.14 1.26 24.31
CA GLY A 530 -5.43 1.09 24.98
C GLY A 530 -5.40 1.47 26.46
N ASP A 531 -4.34 1.12 27.18
CA ASP A 531 -4.16 1.49 28.59
C ASP A 531 -4.02 3.00 28.79
N SER A 532 -3.24 3.67 27.95
CA SER A 532 -3.09 5.13 28.01
C SER A 532 -4.38 5.85 27.63
N ALA A 533 -5.10 5.35 26.61
CA ALA A 533 -6.38 5.89 26.18
C ALA A 533 -7.44 5.73 27.28
N ALA A 534 -7.56 4.53 27.87
CA ALA A 534 -8.52 4.26 28.94
C ALA A 534 -8.24 5.14 30.15
N GLY A 535 -6.99 5.25 30.60
CA GLY A 535 -6.61 6.13 31.69
C GLY A 535 -7.02 7.60 31.45
N THR A 536 -6.65 8.15 30.29
CA THR A 536 -6.95 9.54 29.94
C THR A 536 -8.45 9.79 29.79
N LEU A 537 -9.18 8.94 29.08
CA LEU A 537 -10.61 9.12 28.84
C LEU A 537 -11.44 8.95 30.13
N VAL A 538 -11.05 8.02 30.99
CA VAL A 538 -11.68 7.84 32.30
C VAL A 538 -11.48 9.07 33.18
N GLU A 539 -10.26 9.63 33.25
CA GLU A 539 -10.02 10.87 33.99
C GLU A 539 -10.85 12.05 33.48
N ILE A 540 -10.94 12.21 32.16
CA ILE A 540 -11.77 13.27 31.54
C ILE A 540 -13.23 13.07 31.94
N LYS A 541 -13.74 11.83 31.83
CA LYS A 541 -15.13 11.50 32.15
C LYS A 541 -15.45 11.68 33.64
N VAL A 542 -14.53 11.27 34.52
CA VAL A 542 -14.64 11.48 35.97
C VAL A 542 -14.72 12.97 36.29
N LYS A 543 -13.79 13.79 35.76
CA LYS A 543 -13.80 15.24 35.95
C LYS A 543 -15.09 15.90 35.43
N GLN A 544 -15.62 15.42 34.30
CA GLN A 544 -16.88 15.90 33.74
C GLN A 544 -18.07 15.58 34.67
N LEU A 545 -18.15 14.35 35.19
CA LEU A 545 -19.22 13.93 36.10
C LEU A 545 -19.14 14.64 37.46
N GLU A 546 -17.94 14.81 38.00
CA GLU A 546 -17.71 15.55 39.25
C GLU A 546 -18.15 17.03 39.13
N ARG A 547 -17.91 17.68 37.98
CA ARG A 547 -18.45 19.02 37.71
C ARG A 547 -19.98 19.02 37.63
N GLY A 548 -20.63 17.93 37.24
CA GLY A 548 -22.06 17.72 37.25
C GLY A 548 -22.63 17.26 38.62
N GLY A 549 -21.80 17.20 39.67
CA GLY A 549 -22.20 16.79 41.02
C GLY A 549 -22.29 15.28 41.26
N LYS A 550 -21.89 14.46 40.28
CA LYS A 550 -21.91 12.98 40.41
C LYS A 550 -20.48 12.48 40.67
N LYS A 551 -20.30 11.76 41.80
CA LYS A 551 -19.03 11.05 42.09
C LYS A 551 -19.20 9.58 41.73
N LEU A 552 -18.26 9.02 40.97
CA LEU A 552 -18.19 7.60 40.67
C LEU A 552 -17.52 6.82 41.80
N SER A 553 -18.05 5.64 42.11
CA SER A 553 -17.39 4.69 43.02
C SER A 553 -16.11 4.15 42.39
N PRO A 554 -15.19 3.55 43.17
CA PRO A 554 -14.02 2.86 42.64
C PRO A 554 -14.36 1.73 41.64
N GLU A 555 -15.47 1.02 41.88
CA GLU A 555 -15.97 -0.05 41.01
C GLU A 555 -16.47 0.53 39.67
N GLU A 556 -17.32 1.57 39.69
CA GLU A 556 -17.80 2.24 38.51
C GLU A 556 -16.63 2.83 37.65
N LYS A 557 -15.58 3.33 38.32
CA LYS A 557 -14.37 3.80 37.62
C LYS A 557 -13.62 2.66 36.93
N LYS A 558 -13.52 1.50 37.62
CA LYS A 558 -12.89 0.30 37.05
C LYS A 558 -13.68 -0.26 35.88
N ASP A 559 -15.00 -0.37 36.01
CA ASP A 559 -15.86 -0.85 34.91
C ASP A 559 -15.80 0.07 33.69
N LEU A 560 -15.78 1.37 33.92
CA LEU A 560 -15.60 2.35 32.86
C LEU A 560 -14.22 2.20 32.17
N TYR A 561 -13.16 1.99 32.95
CA TYR A 561 -11.81 1.78 32.43
C TYR A 561 -11.75 0.51 31.56
N GLU A 562 -12.24 -0.61 32.06
CA GLU A 562 -12.24 -1.88 31.33
C GLU A 562 -13.11 -1.81 30.05
N SER A 563 -14.25 -1.12 30.12
CA SER A 563 -15.11 -0.92 28.95
C SER A 563 -14.42 -0.08 27.86
N VAL A 564 -13.81 1.04 28.24
CA VAL A 564 -13.08 1.90 27.29
C VAL A 564 -11.88 1.17 26.72
N LYS A 565 -11.10 0.50 27.60
CA LYS A 565 -9.93 -0.28 27.16
C LYS A 565 -10.33 -1.35 26.15
N ARG A 566 -11.36 -2.15 26.43
CA ARG A 566 -11.83 -3.20 25.53
C ARG A 566 -12.24 -2.66 24.16
N THR A 567 -13.07 -1.61 24.11
CA THR A 567 -13.48 -0.98 22.85
C THR A 567 -12.27 -0.47 22.07
N TYR A 568 -11.30 0.11 22.77
CA TYR A 568 -10.10 0.65 22.14
C TYR A 568 -9.22 -0.48 21.59
N ASP A 569 -9.01 -1.55 22.36
CA ASP A 569 -8.22 -2.71 21.96
C ASP A 569 -8.82 -3.42 20.73
N GLU A 570 -10.16 -3.53 20.66
CA GLU A 570 -10.88 -4.06 19.49
C GLU A 570 -10.61 -3.24 18.23
N GLN A 571 -10.57 -1.91 18.34
CA GLN A 571 -10.39 -0.98 17.22
C GLN A 571 -8.93 -0.81 16.77
N THR A 572 -7.96 -1.25 17.56
CA THR A 572 -6.53 -1.09 17.26
C THR A 572 -5.91 -2.30 16.58
N GLY A 573 -6.61 -3.42 16.52
CA GLY A 573 -6.08 -4.68 15.98
C GLY A 573 -5.93 -4.69 14.45
N PRO A 574 -5.08 -5.60 13.92
CA PRO A 574 -4.80 -5.64 12.49
C PRO A 574 -6.03 -6.05 11.65
N ARG A 575 -6.94 -6.86 12.18
CA ARG A 575 -8.19 -7.24 11.50
C ARG A 575 -9.10 -6.03 11.29
N TYR A 576 -9.26 -5.20 12.33
CA TYR A 576 -10.06 -3.97 12.27
C TYR A 576 -9.51 -2.98 11.24
N GLY A 577 -8.19 -2.79 11.22
CA GLY A 577 -7.57 -1.91 10.24
C GLY A 577 -7.54 -2.48 8.83
N ALA A 578 -7.37 -3.79 8.68
CA ALA A 578 -7.46 -4.46 7.39
C ALA A 578 -8.89 -4.37 6.82
N ALA A 579 -9.92 -4.49 7.68
CA ALA A 579 -11.31 -4.30 7.27
C ALA A 579 -11.58 -2.91 6.68
N ARG A 580 -10.82 -1.91 7.10
CA ARG A 580 -10.91 -0.50 6.66
C ARG A 580 -9.82 -0.11 5.65
N LEU A 581 -9.02 -1.07 5.20
CA LEU A 581 -7.89 -0.86 4.28
C LEU A 581 -6.83 0.14 4.81
N TRP A 582 -6.62 0.21 6.12
CA TRP A 582 -5.49 0.95 6.69
C TRP A 582 -4.16 0.26 6.39
N ILE A 583 -4.22 -1.06 6.17
CA ILE A 583 -3.12 -1.89 5.69
C ILE A 583 -3.58 -2.66 4.45
N ASP A 584 -2.62 -3.07 3.63
CA ASP A 584 -2.89 -3.77 2.38
C ASP A 584 -3.00 -5.29 2.58
N LYS A 585 -2.27 -5.84 3.58
CA LYS A 585 -2.32 -7.27 3.91
C LYS A 585 -1.84 -7.53 5.34
N ILE A 586 -2.52 -8.46 6.04
CA ILE A 586 -1.95 -9.14 7.21
C ILE A 586 -1.07 -10.25 6.67
N ILE A 587 0.23 -10.19 6.96
CA ILE A 587 1.20 -11.19 6.49
C ILE A 587 1.62 -12.13 7.63
N ASP A 588 1.98 -13.35 7.28
CA ASP A 588 2.70 -14.22 8.19
C ASP A 588 4.09 -13.62 8.48
N PRO A 589 4.51 -13.53 9.75
CA PRO A 589 5.85 -13.04 10.09
C PRO A 589 6.99 -13.73 9.33
N ILE A 590 6.89 -15.02 9.05
CA ILE A 590 7.90 -15.77 8.29
C ILE A 590 7.93 -15.39 6.80
N GLU A 591 6.83 -14.86 6.25
CA GLU A 591 6.72 -14.42 4.86
C GLU A 591 7.16 -12.95 4.66
N THR A 592 7.67 -12.28 5.71
CA THR A 592 8.02 -10.85 5.68
C THR A 592 9.01 -10.52 4.55
N ARG A 593 10.05 -11.35 4.38
CA ARG A 593 11.03 -11.20 3.30
C ARG A 593 10.39 -11.29 1.92
N ASP A 594 9.52 -12.28 1.71
CA ASP A 594 8.85 -12.50 0.42
C ASP A 594 7.86 -11.39 0.09
N ALA A 595 7.09 -10.93 1.08
CA ALA A 595 6.16 -9.81 0.91
C ALA A 595 6.89 -8.51 0.53
N ILE A 596 8.00 -8.20 1.18
CA ILE A 596 8.84 -7.05 0.85
C ILE A 596 9.47 -7.22 -0.54
N SER A 597 9.98 -8.41 -0.86
CA SER A 597 10.58 -8.70 -2.17
C SER A 597 9.58 -8.50 -3.32
N GLN A 598 8.35 -8.98 -3.16
CA GLN A 598 7.28 -8.77 -4.15
C GLN A 598 6.90 -7.29 -4.28
N ALA A 599 6.86 -6.55 -3.18
CA ALA A 599 6.59 -5.11 -3.19
C ALA A 599 7.72 -4.33 -3.90
N LEU A 600 8.99 -4.70 -3.69
CA LEU A 600 10.14 -4.12 -4.39
C LEU A 600 10.14 -4.46 -5.87
N GLU A 601 9.78 -5.68 -6.25
CA GLU A 601 9.62 -6.08 -7.65
C GLU A 601 8.49 -5.30 -8.35
N ALA A 602 7.38 -5.06 -7.64
CA ALA A 602 6.32 -4.19 -8.12
C ALA A 602 6.80 -2.75 -8.32
N ALA A 603 7.48 -2.19 -7.32
CA ALA A 603 8.03 -0.83 -7.38
C ALA A 603 9.08 -0.67 -8.49
N ALA A 604 9.79 -1.75 -8.85
CA ALA A 604 10.78 -1.74 -9.92
C ALA A 604 10.18 -1.64 -11.34
N LEU A 605 8.88 -1.78 -11.51
CA LEU A 605 8.22 -1.56 -12.80
C LEU A 605 8.07 -0.08 -13.14
N ASN A 606 8.10 0.81 -12.15
CA ASN A 606 8.10 2.25 -12.37
C ASN A 606 9.54 2.78 -12.49
N PRO A 607 9.98 3.20 -13.69
CA PRO A 607 11.33 3.75 -13.90
C PRO A 607 11.45 5.22 -13.50
N ASP A 608 10.34 5.90 -13.24
CA ASP A 608 10.31 7.34 -13.05
C ASP A 608 10.53 7.67 -11.57
N VAL A 609 11.46 8.58 -11.31
CA VAL A 609 11.78 9.09 -9.98
C VAL A 609 11.77 10.62 -10.05
N ALA A 610 11.00 11.23 -9.15
CA ALA A 610 10.97 12.69 -9.03
C ALA A 610 12.31 13.22 -8.48
N GLU A 611 12.58 14.50 -8.69
CA GLU A 611 13.71 15.16 -8.04
C GLU A 611 13.48 15.25 -6.53
N PHE A 612 14.50 14.84 -5.77
CA PHE A 612 14.43 14.89 -4.32
C PHE A 612 14.71 16.30 -3.79
N GLY A 613 13.86 16.78 -2.89
CA GLY A 613 14.03 18.04 -2.19
C GLY A 613 13.18 18.09 -0.94
N VAL A 614 13.71 18.61 0.16
CA VAL A 614 13.02 18.65 1.47
C VAL A 614 12.45 20.01 1.85
N GLY A 615 12.68 21.03 1.00
CA GLY A 615 12.25 22.39 1.31
C GLY A 615 12.99 22.96 2.54
N VAL A 616 12.30 23.81 3.32
CA VAL A 616 12.86 24.44 4.52
C VAL A 616 12.72 23.50 5.72
N LEU A 617 13.85 23.15 6.31
CA LEU A 617 13.92 22.35 7.54
C LEU A 617 14.10 23.25 8.76
N GLN A 618 13.49 22.88 9.88
CA GLN A 618 13.72 23.47 11.19
C GLN A 618 15.11 23.07 11.69
N THR A 619 15.95 24.04 12.03
CA THR A 619 17.36 23.85 12.49
C THR A 619 17.51 23.86 13.99
#